data_181f5b67935605f40021064ba089f87f
#
_entry.id   181f5b67935605f40021064ba089f87f
#
_cell.length_a   1.000
_cell.length_b   1.000
_cell.length_c   1.000
_cell.angle_alpha   90.00
_cell.angle_beta   90.00
_cell.angle_gamma   90.00
#
_symmetry.space_group_name_H-M   'P 1'
#
loop_
_entity.id
_entity.type
_entity.pdbx_description
1 polymer ?
#
loop_
_entity_poly.entity_id
_entity_poly.type
_entity_poly.pdbx_seq_one_letter_code
_entity_poly.pdbx_strand_id
1 'polypeptide(L)'
;ELNFYKDQLKDKVIYCNCDDPSESAFTDFFKLNFDYLGIKKLICTRYQKSNLFTYADPVRRSGYRLEITAKNKNDKKPVKINLKEDGDFRSPECIELLKEADIVVTNPPFSLFREYIELLVKYNRQFIIVAPDSALHYKDIFKLIKSNKLWLGYGRVKEFIQSDGTIKKMGNVGWVTNL
;
A
#
# COMPACT_ATOMS: atom_id res chain seq x y z
N GLU A 1 8.05 5.16 -11.06
CA GLU A 1 6.99 6.06 -10.61
C GLU A 1 7.42 6.83 -9.36
N LEU A 2 7.69 6.17 -8.25
CA LEU A 2 7.86 6.82 -6.94
C LEU A 2 8.96 7.89 -6.87
N ASN A 3 9.99 7.81 -7.70
CA ASN A 3 11.05 8.81 -7.75
C ASN A 3 10.57 10.22 -8.18
N PHE A 4 9.48 10.31 -8.91
CA PHE A 4 8.88 11.59 -9.30
C PHE A 4 8.26 12.35 -8.12
N TYR A 5 7.98 11.64 -7.02
CA TYR A 5 7.34 12.19 -5.81
C TYR A 5 8.31 12.35 -4.63
N LYS A 6 9.63 12.32 -4.89
CA LYS A 6 10.65 12.36 -3.84
C LYS A 6 10.44 13.51 -2.85
N ASP A 7 10.16 14.70 -3.35
CA ASP A 7 10.00 15.90 -2.51
C ASP A 7 8.74 15.83 -1.64
N GLN A 8 7.68 15.20 -2.15
CA GLN A 8 6.43 14.99 -1.41
C GLN A 8 6.58 13.89 -0.35
N LEU A 9 7.48 12.91 -0.56
CA LEU A 9 7.73 11.81 0.37
C LEU A 9 8.62 12.20 1.56
N LYS A 10 9.38 13.29 1.43
CA LYS A 10 10.30 13.74 2.48
C LYS A 10 9.57 14.06 3.78
N ASP A 11 10.12 13.59 4.90
CA ASP A 11 9.61 13.75 6.27
C ASP A 11 8.20 13.17 6.50
N LYS A 12 7.74 12.27 5.60
CA LYS A 12 6.40 11.66 5.66
C LYS A 12 6.41 10.27 6.29
N VAL A 13 5.27 9.92 6.86
CA VAL A 13 4.91 8.56 7.25
C VAL A 13 4.26 7.87 6.06
N ILE A 14 4.91 6.85 5.53
CA ILE A 14 4.44 6.08 4.38
C ILE A 14 3.75 4.81 4.85
N TYR A 15 2.60 4.48 4.26
CA TYR A 15 1.85 3.27 4.59
C TYR A 15 1.64 2.39 3.36
N CYS A 16 2.11 1.13 3.44
CA CYS A 16 1.92 0.08 2.44
C CYS A 16 1.05 -1.02 3.06
N ASN A 17 -0.22 -1.14 2.67
CA ASN A 17 -1.20 -1.91 3.44
C ASN A 17 -1.92 -3.03 2.66
N CYS A 18 -1.49 -3.39 1.49
CA CYS A 18 -2.16 -4.41 0.70
C CYS A 18 -1.23 -5.52 0.21
N ASP A 19 0.06 -5.39 0.40
CA ASP A 19 1.07 -6.37 0.01
C ASP A 19 1.71 -7.01 1.25
N ASP A 20 2.14 -8.28 1.14
CA ASP A 20 2.92 -8.90 2.21
C ASP A 20 4.28 -8.19 2.35
N PRO A 21 4.58 -7.58 3.49
CA PRO A 21 5.84 -6.85 3.68
C PRO A 21 7.11 -7.70 3.51
N SER A 22 7.00 -9.03 3.61
CA SER A 22 8.14 -9.95 3.41
C SER A 22 8.46 -10.23 1.95
N GLU A 23 7.54 -9.90 1.03
CA GLU A 23 7.66 -10.18 -0.41
C GLU A 23 7.41 -8.93 -1.26
N SER A 24 6.98 -7.84 -0.64
CA SER A 24 6.56 -6.63 -1.35
C SER A 24 7.73 -5.82 -1.88
N ALA A 25 7.73 -5.58 -3.18
CA ALA A 25 8.66 -4.67 -3.83
C ALA A 25 8.55 -3.23 -3.31
N PHE A 26 7.39 -2.80 -2.79
CA PHE A 26 7.24 -1.49 -2.14
C PHE A 26 8.02 -1.41 -0.84
N THR A 27 7.91 -2.45 0.00
CA THR A 27 8.66 -2.53 1.25
C THR A 27 10.16 -2.46 0.99
N ASP A 28 10.66 -3.26 0.03
CA ASP A 28 12.07 -3.27 -0.33
C ASP A 28 12.52 -1.93 -0.92
N PHE A 29 11.73 -1.34 -1.81
CA PHE A 29 12.02 -0.03 -2.40
C PHE A 29 12.17 1.04 -1.32
N PHE A 30 11.22 1.17 -0.41
CA PHE A 30 11.27 2.18 0.64
C PHE A 30 12.37 1.91 1.67
N LYS A 31 12.65 0.65 1.98
CA LYS A 31 13.74 0.28 2.87
C LYS A 31 15.10 0.64 2.29
N LEU A 32 15.33 0.29 1.02
CA LEU A 32 16.59 0.58 0.31
C LEU A 32 16.81 2.08 0.09
N ASN A 33 15.74 2.83 -0.12
CA ASN A 33 15.81 4.26 -0.43
C ASN A 33 15.40 5.14 0.77
N PHE A 34 15.36 4.61 1.98
CA PHE A 34 14.85 5.31 3.16
C PHE A 34 15.48 6.68 3.37
N ASP A 35 16.83 6.75 3.36
CA ASP A 35 17.57 8.00 3.53
C ASP A 35 17.51 8.89 2.29
N TYR A 36 17.58 8.29 1.10
CA TYR A 36 17.53 9.03 -0.16
C TYR A 36 16.20 9.76 -0.33
N LEU A 37 15.10 9.14 0.05
CA LEU A 37 13.75 9.73 0.02
C LEU A 37 13.50 10.62 1.25
N GLY A 38 14.29 10.47 2.31
CA GLY A 38 14.15 11.23 3.55
C GLY A 38 12.84 10.95 4.28
N ILE A 39 12.28 9.75 4.14
CA ILE A 39 11.00 9.42 4.79
C ILE A 39 11.19 9.30 6.31
N LYS A 40 10.16 9.69 7.05
CA LYS A 40 10.17 9.66 8.52
C LYS A 40 9.95 8.25 9.07
N LYS A 41 8.99 7.54 8.51
CA LYS A 41 8.58 6.20 8.95
C LYS A 41 7.93 5.45 7.79
N LEU A 42 8.17 4.16 7.70
CA LEU A 42 7.45 3.24 6.83
C LEU A 42 6.65 2.27 7.70
N ILE A 43 5.36 2.16 7.42
CA ILE A 43 4.45 1.18 8.00
C ILE A 43 4.01 0.25 6.88
N CYS A 44 4.11 -1.06 7.09
CA CYS A 44 3.61 -2.05 6.16
C CYS A 44 2.73 -3.05 6.91
N THR A 45 1.57 -3.41 6.35
CA THR A 45 0.70 -4.42 6.95
C THR A 45 0.41 -5.54 5.97
N ARG A 46 0.35 -6.77 6.51
CA ARG A 46 -0.04 -7.96 5.78
C ARG A 46 -1.47 -8.32 6.11
N TYR A 47 -2.28 -8.53 5.07
CA TYR A 47 -3.56 -9.19 5.18
C TYR A 47 -3.37 -10.72 5.23
N GLN A 48 -3.93 -11.37 6.24
CA GLN A 48 -3.92 -12.82 6.39
C GLN A 48 -5.30 -13.38 6.07
N LYS A 49 -5.48 -13.91 4.85
CA LYS A 49 -6.73 -14.57 4.49
C LYS A 49 -6.96 -15.77 5.41
N SER A 50 -8.06 -15.75 6.15
CA SER A 50 -8.47 -16.90 6.95
C SER A 50 -8.97 -18.05 6.04
N ASN A 51 -8.53 -19.27 6.33
CA ASN A 51 -9.00 -20.49 5.71
C ASN A 51 -9.37 -21.50 6.80
N LEU A 52 -9.97 -22.64 6.43
CA LEU A 52 -10.40 -23.66 7.39
C LEU A 52 -9.28 -24.11 8.34
N PHE A 53 -8.04 -24.16 7.87
CA PHE A 53 -6.88 -24.60 8.68
C PHE A 53 -6.36 -23.53 9.63
N THR A 54 -6.57 -22.25 9.32
CA THR A 54 -6.15 -21.13 10.18
C THR A 54 -7.27 -20.67 11.11
N TYR A 55 -8.51 -21.11 10.89
CA TYR A 55 -9.68 -20.63 11.65
C TYR A 55 -9.60 -20.98 13.14
N ALA A 56 -9.03 -22.13 13.50
CA ALA A 56 -8.91 -22.59 14.87
C ALA A 56 -7.75 -21.95 15.68
N ASP A 57 -6.78 -21.31 14.99
CA ASP A 57 -5.59 -20.73 15.61
C ASP A 57 -5.58 -19.21 15.45
N PRO A 58 -5.83 -18.43 16.54
CA PRO A 58 -5.85 -16.97 16.48
C PRO A 58 -4.55 -16.35 15.96
N VAL A 59 -3.40 -16.94 16.30
CA VAL A 59 -2.07 -16.43 15.85
C VAL A 59 -1.90 -16.61 14.35
N ARG A 60 -2.38 -17.72 13.80
CA ARG A 60 -2.32 -17.97 12.35
C ARG A 60 -3.35 -17.19 11.55
N ARG A 61 -4.38 -16.61 12.19
CA ARG A 61 -5.36 -15.73 11.58
C ARG A 61 -4.94 -14.26 11.58
N SER A 62 -4.04 -13.89 12.48
CA SER A 62 -3.63 -12.49 12.61
C SER A 62 -2.80 -12.06 11.42
N GLY A 63 -3.10 -10.88 10.90
CA GLY A 63 -2.16 -10.11 10.10
C GLY A 63 -0.97 -9.68 10.95
N TYR A 64 0.00 -9.07 10.31
CA TYR A 64 1.09 -8.43 11.05
C TYR A 64 1.48 -7.11 10.40
N ARG A 65 2.16 -6.27 11.15
CA ARG A 65 2.76 -5.05 10.64
C ARG A 65 4.28 -5.04 10.83
N LEU A 66 4.96 -4.34 9.95
CA LEU A 66 6.35 -3.90 10.11
C LEU A 66 6.37 -2.39 10.25
N GLU A 67 7.23 -1.89 11.13
CA GLU A 67 7.52 -0.47 11.26
C GLU A 67 9.01 -0.24 11.07
N ILE A 68 9.37 0.58 10.09
CA ILE A 68 10.74 0.90 9.75
C ILE A 68 10.96 2.41 9.96
N THR A 69 11.98 2.73 10.72
CA THR A 69 12.40 4.08 11.09
C THR A 69 13.90 4.23 10.90
N ALA A 70 14.43 5.42 11.07
CA ALA A 70 15.88 5.65 11.04
C ALA A 70 16.67 4.76 12.01
N LYS A 71 16.04 4.31 13.13
CA LYS A 71 16.70 3.47 14.14
C LYS A 71 16.87 2.02 13.70
N ASN A 72 15.92 1.46 12.94
CA ASN A 72 15.88 0.03 12.61
C ASN A 72 15.86 -0.26 11.09
N LYS A 73 16.05 0.74 10.24
CA LYS A 73 16.04 0.57 8.78
C LYS A 73 17.09 -0.42 8.24
N ASN A 74 18.19 -0.59 8.96
CA ASN A 74 19.29 -1.49 8.58
C ASN A 74 19.14 -2.91 9.18
N ASP A 75 18.08 -3.17 9.93
CA ASP A 75 17.84 -4.49 10.49
C ASP A 75 17.58 -5.50 9.38
N LYS A 76 18.35 -6.60 9.39
CA LYS A 76 18.17 -7.69 8.42
C LYS A 76 16.79 -8.35 8.55
N LYS A 77 16.27 -8.40 9.78
CA LYS A 77 14.96 -8.96 10.10
C LYS A 77 14.19 -7.94 10.95
N PRO A 78 13.42 -7.05 10.33
CA PRO A 78 12.60 -6.11 11.08
C PRO A 78 11.57 -6.86 11.94
N VAL A 79 11.28 -6.31 13.10
CA VAL A 79 10.37 -6.92 14.07
C VAL A 79 8.95 -6.94 13.49
N LYS A 80 8.36 -8.14 13.46
CA LYS A 80 6.95 -8.32 13.12
C LYS A 80 6.09 -8.09 14.38
N ILE A 81 5.12 -7.22 14.27
CA ILE A 81 4.13 -6.94 15.32
C ILE A 81 2.81 -7.52 14.86
N ASN A 82 2.29 -8.52 15.57
CA ASN A 82 1.01 -9.12 15.22
C ASN A 82 -0.12 -8.10 15.38
N LEU A 83 -1.03 -8.08 14.43
CA LEU A 83 -2.28 -7.35 14.52
C LEU A 83 -3.29 -8.17 15.36
N LYS A 84 -4.27 -7.50 15.92
CA LYS A 84 -5.37 -8.16 16.64
C LYS A 84 -6.31 -8.90 15.69
N GLU A 85 -6.42 -8.39 14.46
CA GLU A 85 -7.26 -8.89 13.40
C GLU A 85 -6.43 -9.40 12.21
N ASP A 86 -7.09 -9.73 11.11
CA ASP A 86 -6.47 -10.33 9.92
C ASP A 86 -5.65 -9.35 9.07
N GLY A 87 -5.66 -8.05 9.38
CA GLY A 87 -4.96 -7.01 8.62
C GLY A 87 -5.72 -6.53 7.38
N ASP A 88 -7.03 -6.77 7.30
CA ASP A 88 -7.87 -6.14 6.29
C ASP A 88 -7.78 -4.61 6.41
N PHE A 89 -7.63 -3.92 5.27
CA PHE A 89 -7.47 -2.46 5.25
C PHE A 89 -8.66 -1.70 5.86
N ARG A 90 -9.83 -2.37 6.01
CA ARG A 90 -11.05 -1.83 6.62
C ARG A 90 -11.11 -2.06 8.12
N SER A 91 -10.25 -2.91 8.67
CA SER A 91 -10.26 -3.22 10.10
C SER A 91 -9.97 -1.97 10.93
N PRO A 92 -10.55 -1.85 12.15
CA PRO A 92 -10.30 -0.72 13.04
C PRO A 92 -8.81 -0.43 13.26
N GLU A 93 -8.00 -1.48 13.42
CA GLU A 93 -6.57 -1.34 13.63
C GLU A 93 -5.84 -0.78 12.39
N CYS A 94 -6.17 -1.27 11.19
CA CYS A 94 -5.62 -0.74 9.94
C CYS A 94 -6.09 0.70 9.66
N ILE A 95 -7.31 1.05 10.08
CA ILE A 95 -7.81 2.43 10.02
C ILE A 95 -7.00 3.36 10.94
N GLU A 96 -6.63 2.94 12.15
CA GLU A 96 -5.78 3.77 13.01
C GLU A 96 -4.38 3.97 12.38
N LEU A 97 -3.80 2.94 11.77
CA LEU A 97 -2.55 3.08 11.02
C LEU A 97 -2.71 4.00 9.80
N LEU A 98 -3.86 3.92 9.11
CA LEU A 98 -4.18 4.83 8.02
C LEU A 98 -4.26 6.29 8.49
N LYS A 99 -4.80 6.55 9.67
CA LYS A 99 -4.85 7.91 10.25
C LYS A 99 -3.47 8.44 10.65
N GLU A 100 -2.54 7.56 11.02
CA GLU A 100 -1.15 7.92 11.29
C GLU A 100 -0.37 8.27 10.02
N ALA A 101 -0.70 7.63 8.90
CA ALA A 101 -0.01 7.79 7.63
C ALA A 101 -0.25 9.18 7.02
N ASP A 102 0.79 9.74 6.41
CA ASP A 102 0.68 10.91 5.53
C ASP A 102 0.32 10.48 4.10
N ILE A 103 1.04 9.48 3.57
CA ILE A 103 0.92 9.01 2.19
C ILE A 103 0.78 7.49 2.18
N VAL A 104 -0.22 7.01 1.44
CA VAL A 104 -0.43 5.57 1.19
C VAL A 104 0.18 5.19 -0.15
N VAL A 105 1.05 4.18 -0.16
CA VAL A 105 1.67 3.65 -1.38
C VAL A 105 1.48 2.15 -1.41
N THR A 106 0.68 1.63 -2.35
CA THR A 106 0.34 0.20 -2.36
C THR A 106 -0.23 -0.25 -3.71
N ASN A 107 -0.36 -1.57 -3.85
CA ASN A 107 -1.11 -2.22 -4.92
C ASN A 107 -2.40 -2.82 -4.31
N PRO A 108 -3.53 -2.09 -4.29
CA PRO A 108 -4.75 -2.59 -3.67
C PRO A 108 -5.38 -3.73 -4.50
N PRO A 109 -6.19 -4.60 -3.87
CA PRO A 109 -6.94 -5.61 -4.62
C PRO A 109 -7.91 -4.94 -5.59
N PHE A 110 -7.79 -5.22 -6.89
CA PHE A 110 -8.56 -4.54 -7.94
C PHE A 110 -10.07 -4.74 -7.79
N SER A 111 -10.51 -5.87 -7.24
CA SER A 111 -11.93 -6.14 -6.94
C SER A 111 -12.52 -5.20 -5.89
N LEU A 112 -11.68 -4.64 -5.01
CA LEU A 112 -12.07 -3.72 -3.94
C LEU A 112 -11.59 -2.27 -4.18
N PHE A 113 -11.12 -1.98 -5.40
CA PHE A 113 -10.49 -0.70 -5.72
C PHE A 113 -11.39 0.51 -5.41
N ARG A 114 -12.68 0.44 -5.73
CA ARG A 114 -13.63 1.54 -5.46
C ARG A 114 -13.75 1.82 -3.97
N GLU A 115 -13.98 0.77 -3.18
CA GLU A 115 -14.10 0.86 -1.73
C GLU A 115 -12.80 1.37 -1.09
N TYR A 116 -11.67 0.96 -1.66
CA TYR A 116 -10.35 1.41 -1.21
C TYR A 116 -10.15 2.92 -1.43
N ILE A 117 -10.46 3.44 -2.62
CA ILE A 117 -10.40 4.88 -2.92
C ILE A 117 -11.36 5.68 -2.03
N GLU A 118 -12.60 5.19 -1.83
CA GLU A 118 -13.57 5.83 -0.94
C GLU A 118 -13.01 5.96 0.48
N LEU A 119 -12.31 4.93 0.96
CA LEU A 119 -11.67 4.96 2.27
C LEU A 119 -10.57 6.03 2.34
N LEU A 120 -9.67 6.08 1.35
CA LEU A 120 -8.60 7.07 1.31
C LEU A 120 -9.14 8.50 1.28
N VAL A 121 -10.16 8.75 0.46
CA VAL A 121 -10.84 10.05 0.36
C VAL A 121 -11.54 10.41 1.67
N LYS A 122 -12.27 9.47 2.28
CA LYS A 122 -12.96 9.66 3.58
C LYS A 122 -12.01 10.11 4.68
N TYR A 123 -10.81 9.53 4.74
CA TYR A 123 -9.81 9.87 5.74
C TYR A 123 -8.84 10.97 5.28
N ASN A 124 -9.10 11.58 4.12
CA ASN A 124 -8.29 12.66 3.55
C ASN A 124 -6.79 12.29 3.46
N ARG A 125 -6.51 11.07 2.98
CA ARG A 125 -5.12 10.60 2.83
C ARG A 125 -4.59 10.89 1.45
N GLN A 126 -3.32 11.27 1.41
CA GLN A 126 -2.58 11.31 0.15
C GLN A 126 -2.21 9.89 -0.27
N PHE A 127 -2.14 9.65 -1.56
CA PHE A 127 -1.83 8.30 -2.06
C PHE A 127 -1.15 8.29 -3.43
N ILE A 128 -0.37 7.24 -3.65
CA ILE A 128 0.19 6.84 -4.95
C ILE A 128 -0.06 5.33 -5.06
N ILE A 129 -1.04 4.91 -5.84
CA ILE A 129 -1.46 3.51 -5.86
C ILE A 129 -1.57 2.95 -7.27
N VAL A 130 -1.41 1.63 -7.38
CA VAL A 130 -1.60 0.91 -8.63
C VAL A 130 -3.09 0.75 -8.90
N ALA A 131 -3.52 0.98 -10.13
CA ALA A 131 -4.92 0.92 -10.55
C ALA A 131 -5.07 0.21 -11.91
N PRO A 132 -6.12 -0.61 -12.09
CA PRO A 132 -6.48 -1.09 -13.41
C PRO A 132 -7.14 0.05 -14.21
N ASP A 133 -6.86 0.14 -15.51
CA ASP A 133 -7.44 1.17 -16.39
C ASP A 133 -8.96 1.18 -16.36
N SER A 134 -9.59 0.01 -16.24
CA SER A 134 -11.04 -0.11 -16.14
C SER A 134 -11.62 0.64 -14.94
N ALA A 135 -10.86 0.81 -13.86
CA ALA A 135 -11.32 1.55 -12.69
C ALA A 135 -11.53 3.05 -12.95
N LEU A 136 -10.82 3.61 -13.93
CA LEU A 136 -10.95 5.03 -14.30
C LEU A 136 -12.33 5.35 -14.91
N HIS A 137 -13.04 4.33 -15.41
CA HIS A 137 -14.40 4.45 -15.98
C HIS A 137 -15.50 4.36 -14.91
N TYR A 138 -15.17 4.01 -13.67
CA TYR A 138 -16.19 3.98 -12.60
C TYR A 138 -16.65 5.40 -12.29
N LYS A 139 -17.98 5.56 -12.19
CA LYS A 139 -18.62 6.88 -12.02
C LYS A 139 -18.01 7.71 -10.88
N ASP A 140 -17.71 7.04 -9.75
CA ASP A 140 -17.20 7.70 -8.55
C ASP A 140 -15.75 8.14 -8.74
N ILE A 141 -14.93 7.27 -9.36
CA ILE A 141 -13.53 7.56 -9.70
C ILE A 141 -13.45 8.69 -10.73
N PHE A 142 -14.28 8.61 -11.79
CA PHE A 142 -14.32 9.66 -12.82
C PHE A 142 -14.73 11.03 -12.25
N LYS A 143 -15.62 11.07 -11.25
CA LYS A 143 -15.94 12.34 -10.55
C LYS A 143 -14.72 12.94 -9.85
N LEU A 144 -13.86 12.11 -9.24
CA LEU A 144 -12.64 12.59 -8.60
C LEU A 144 -11.67 13.16 -9.63
N ILE A 145 -11.52 12.49 -10.78
CA ILE A 145 -10.70 13.00 -11.90
C ILE A 145 -11.24 14.34 -12.39
N LYS A 146 -12.54 14.42 -12.68
CA LYS A 146 -13.19 15.64 -13.18
C LYS A 146 -13.11 16.80 -12.19
N SER A 147 -13.06 16.53 -10.90
CA SER A 147 -12.93 17.56 -9.84
C SER A 147 -11.48 17.85 -9.43
N ASN A 148 -10.51 17.38 -10.18
CA ASN A 148 -9.07 17.52 -9.89
C ASN A 148 -8.70 17.04 -8.47
N LYS A 149 -9.23 15.90 -8.07
CA LYS A 149 -8.92 15.22 -6.80
C LYS A 149 -8.21 13.88 -6.99
N LEU A 150 -8.02 13.47 -8.23
CA LEU A 150 -7.30 12.27 -8.61
C LEU A 150 -6.70 12.46 -10.01
N TRP A 151 -5.44 12.09 -10.16
CA TRP A 151 -4.69 12.16 -11.42
C TRP A 151 -4.10 10.81 -11.77
N LEU A 152 -3.76 10.62 -13.03
CA LEU A 152 -2.91 9.54 -13.48
C LEU A 152 -1.47 9.82 -13.09
N GLY A 153 -0.73 8.78 -12.71
CA GLY A 153 0.72 8.88 -12.53
C GLY A 153 1.48 9.00 -13.84
N TYR A 154 2.78 9.16 -13.74
CA TYR A 154 3.68 9.35 -14.88
C TYR A 154 3.92 8.10 -15.71
N GLY A 155 3.93 6.93 -15.05
CA GLY A 155 4.31 5.67 -15.64
C GLY A 155 3.18 4.65 -15.76
N ARG A 156 3.50 3.56 -16.47
CA ARG A 156 2.62 2.39 -16.60
C ARG A 156 3.27 1.19 -15.94
N VAL A 157 2.45 0.36 -15.31
CA VAL A 157 2.92 -0.92 -14.77
C VAL A 157 2.87 -1.96 -15.90
N LYS A 158 4.03 -2.40 -16.34
CA LYS A 158 4.17 -3.35 -17.47
C LYS A 158 4.22 -4.79 -17.01
N GLU A 159 4.78 -5.02 -15.84
CA GLU A 159 5.09 -6.36 -15.33
C GLU A 159 4.88 -6.42 -13.82
N PHE A 160 4.40 -7.58 -13.36
CA PHE A 160 4.34 -7.94 -11.94
C PHE A 160 5.18 -9.19 -11.72
N ILE A 161 6.03 -9.17 -10.71
CA ILE A 161 6.71 -10.37 -10.20
C ILE A 161 5.76 -11.01 -9.21
N GLN A 162 5.38 -12.26 -9.46
CA GLN A 162 4.52 -13.02 -8.55
C GLN A 162 5.35 -13.66 -7.43
N SER A 163 4.69 -14.15 -6.38
CA SER A 163 5.35 -14.80 -5.24
C SER A 163 6.15 -16.06 -5.61
N ASP A 164 5.81 -16.72 -6.72
CA ASP A 164 6.54 -17.86 -7.28
C ASP A 164 7.73 -17.43 -8.18
N GLY A 165 8.01 -16.12 -8.29
CA GLY A 165 9.06 -15.54 -9.12
C GLY A 165 8.69 -15.40 -10.61
N THR A 166 7.49 -15.82 -11.03
CA THR A 166 7.06 -15.67 -12.42
C THR A 166 6.71 -14.21 -12.73
N ILE A 167 7.01 -13.78 -13.97
CA ILE A 167 6.71 -12.44 -14.45
C ILE A 167 5.39 -12.45 -15.21
N LYS A 168 4.40 -11.74 -14.70
CA LYS A 168 3.12 -11.52 -15.39
C LYS A 168 3.14 -10.17 -16.09
N LYS A 169 3.06 -10.18 -17.43
CA LYS A 169 2.91 -8.95 -18.22
C LYS A 169 1.50 -8.40 -18.09
N MET A 170 1.42 -7.08 -17.90
CA MET A 170 0.16 -6.35 -17.77
C MET A 170 0.19 -5.14 -18.71
N GLY A 171 -0.89 -4.95 -19.51
CA GLY A 171 -0.98 -3.82 -20.44
C GLY A 171 -1.96 -2.72 -20.02
N ASN A 172 -2.80 -3.04 -19.05
CA ASN A 172 -3.97 -2.24 -18.66
C ASN A 172 -3.92 -1.81 -17.18
N VAL A 173 -2.71 -1.53 -16.68
CA VAL A 173 -2.48 -1.12 -15.29
C VAL A 173 -1.57 0.10 -15.27
N GLY A 174 -1.92 1.07 -14.46
CA GLY A 174 -1.14 2.28 -14.27
C GLY A 174 -1.11 2.72 -12.81
N TRP A 175 -0.73 3.97 -12.61
CA TRP A 175 -0.71 4.60 -11.31
C TRP A 175 -1.78 5.67 -11.23
N VAL A 176 -2.35 5.85 -10.06
CA VAL A 176 -3.22 6.97 -9.73
C VAL A 176 -2.79 7.61 -8.42
N THR A 177 -2.98 8.91 -8.31
CA THR A 177 -2.51 9.72 -7.19
C THR A 177 -3.40 10.92 -6.96
N ASN A 178 -3.32 11.50 -5.78
CA ASN A 178 -3.89 12.82 -5.44
C ASN A 178 -2.81 13.81 -4.95
N LEU A 179 -1.53 13.50 -5.25
CA LEU A 179 -0.36 14.33 -4.97
C LEU A 179 -0.07 15.28 -6.11
#